data_c0bb5537c01a6017123898819e46e4bd
#
_entry.id   c0bb5537c01a6017123898819e46e4bd
#
_cell.length_a   1.000
_cell.length_b   1.000
_cell.length_c   1.000
_cell.angle_alpha   90.00
_cell.angle_beta   90.00
_cell.angle_gamma   90.00
#
_symmetry.space_group_name_H-M   'P 1'
#
loop_
_entity.id
_entity.type
_entity.pdbx_description
1 polymer ?
#
loop_
_entity_poly.entity_id
_entity_poly.type
_entity_poly.pdbx_seq_one_letter_code
_entity_poly.pdbx_strand_id
1 'polypeptide(L)'
;MGKKNNLNGHKVILLVVDHYNPLGIVRSFGEAGIFPIVILVSKKTVLLNHCRYVGIIHRVDSHPEGYRLLMEKYGNEIVKPLLLIGDDRGVEELDSHFDELKEKFIFFNAGEQGRLHQLMNKDTIVSMAEEVGFNIPKSEVVNHGELPNTLRYPIITKTIMSIMGGWKDDVFICENEQELKEAYQRIKTPKLILQEFITKKTECCFEGFAVNGGKEVYIPFKLKYLRATKKSYGNYMTVEPLVDEALREKLYKLIRKTRFEGIFDVEFLQGADDQLYFLEVNFRTTTWTMTMTRGGVNAPLLWAKSMLKGHIDESEIHPRQDVFTAMNEPTDFRENVLTRKESFFKWFKEFKTCDCTYYWNKKDWKPFFHYLIKK
;
A
#
# COMPACT_ATOMS: atom_id res chain seq x y z
N MET A 1 21.07 -9.62 -26.19
CA MET A 1 21.03 -8.18 -25.86
C MET A 1 19.60 -7.86 -25.47
N GLY A 2 19.30 -7.72 -24.16
CA GLY A 2 17.97 -7.40 -23.69
C GLY A 2 17.54 -6.03 -24.21
N LYS A 3 16.29 -5.90 -24.64
CA LYS A 3 15.67 -4.60 -24.94
C LYS A 3 15.87 -3.71 -23.72
N LYS A 4 16.64 -2.61 -23.85
CA LYS A 4 16.72 -1.60 -22.80
C LYS A 4 15.29 -1.12 -22.56
N ASN A 5 14.76 -1.33 -21.35
CA ASN A 5 13.49 -0.75 -20.92
C ASN A 5 13.66 0.78 -20.85
N ASN A 6 13.43 1.43 -21.98
CA ASN A 6 13.64 2.86 -22.12
C ASN A 6 12.30 3.55 -21.90
N LEU A 7 12.23 4.40 -20.88
CA LEU A 7 11.10 5.28 -20.62
C LEU A 7 11.23 6.61 -21.41
N ASN A 8 11.77 6.55 -22.63
CA ASN A 8 11.85 7.67 -23.57
C ASN A 8 12.49 8.97 -22.98
N GLY A 9 13.46 8.80 -22.09
CA GLY A 9 14.15 9.91 -21.45
C GLY A 9 13.46 10.45 -20.19
N HIS A 10 12.28 9.94 -19.83
CA HIS A 10 11.61 10.31 -18.58
C HIS A 10 12.40 9.81 -17.37
N LYS A 11 12.76 10.71 -16.46
CA LYS A 11 13.35 10.37 -15.17
C LYS A 11 12.30 9.75 -14.29
N VAL A 12 12.70 8.77 -13.46
CA VAL A 12 11.82 8.19 -12.42
C VAL A 12 12.25 8.78 -11.08
N ILE A 13 11.31 9.39 -10.37
CA ILE A 13 11.52 10.02 -9.07
C ILE A 13 10.57 9.37 -8.06
N LEU A 14 11.07 9.09 -6.87
CA LEU A 14 10.28 8.59 -5.74
C LEU A 14 10.32 9.63 -4.62
N LEU A 15 9.14 10.04 -4.11
CA LEU A 15 9.02 10.78 -2.87
C LEU A 15 8.50 9.81 -1.79
N VAL A 16 9.37 9.44 -0.84
CA VAL A 16 9.15 8.29 0.03
C VAL A 16 9.84 8.41 1.38
N VAL A 17 9.37 7.64 2.37
CA VAL A 17 10.05 7.42 3.66
C VAL A 17 10.99 6.20 3.59
N ASP A 18 11.89 6.01 4.56
CA ASP A 18 12.81 4.85 4.59
C ASP A 18 12.10 3.59 5.10
N HIS A 19 11.57 2.83 4.17
CA HIS A 19 10.77 1.63 4.44
C HIS A 19 11.07 0.52 3.41
N TYR A 20 10.68 -0.72 3.68
CA TYR A 20 10.84 -1.81 2.71
C TYR A 20 9.87 -1.72 1.51
N ASN A 21 8.77 -0.95 1.60
CA ASN A 21 7.93 -0.63 0.45
C ASN A 21 8.74 0.12 -0.64
N PRO A 22 9.32 1.32 -0.39
CA PRO A 22 10.16 1.97 -1.39
C PRO A 22 11.37 1.14 -1.84
N LEU A 23 11.92 0.31 -0.97
CA LEU A 23 12.98 -0.62 -1.36
C LEU A 23 12.50 -1.59 -2.45
N GLY A 24 11.25 -2.08 -2.34
CA GLY A 24 10.61 -2.91 -3.37
C GLY A 24 10.43 -2.17 -4.69
N ILE A 25 9.98 -0.91 -4.67
CA ILE A 25 9.81 -0.08 -5.87
C ILE A 25 11.14 0.14 -6.58
N VAL A 26 12.17 0.55 -5.84
CA VAL A 26 13.51 0.79 -6.38
C VAL A 26 14.09 -0.49 -7.00
N ARG A 27 13.91 -1.63 -6.35
CA ARG A 27 14.33 -2.94 -6.90
C ARG A 27 13.58 -3.31 -8.16
N SER A 28 12.27 -3.04 -8.22
CA SER A 28 11.44 -3.33 -9.40
C SER A 28 11.93 -2.56 -10.64
N PHE A 29 12.24 -1.28 -10.49
CA PHE A 29 12.85 -0.50 -11.55
C PHE A 29 14.29 -0.93 -11.84
N GLY A 30 15.09 -1.15 -10.78
CA GLY A 30 16.52 -1.48 -10.91
C GLY A 30 16.76 -2.83 -11.60
N GLU A 31 15.93 -3.83 -11.36
CA GLU A 31 15.97 -5.12 -12.06
C GLU A 31 15.62 -4.99 -13.55
N ALA A 32 14.88 -3.95 -13.91
CA ALA A 32 14.58 -3.56 -15.29
C ALA A 32 15.65 -2.63 -15.91
N GLY A 33 16.71 -2.28 -15.16
CA GLY A 33 17.83 -1.44 -15.62
C GLY A 33 17.57 0.06 -15.49
N ILE A 34 16.56 0.47 -14.73
CA ILE A 34 16.22 1.87 -14.44
C ILE A 34 16.61 2.16 -12.99
N PHE A 35 17.37 3.23 -12.75
CA PHE A 35 17.89 3.61 -11.45
C PHE A 35 17.19 4.89 -10.98
N PRO A 36 16.16 4.80 -10.12
CA PRO A 36 15.37 5.94 -9.73
C PRO A 36 16.14 6.99 -8.93
N ILE A 37 15.71 8.23 -9.02
CA ILE A 37 16.03 9.30 -8.10
C ILE A 37 15.10 9.15 -6.89
N VAL A 38 15.66 9.20 -5.68
CA VAL A 38 14.91 9.08 -4.44
C VAL A 38 14.99 10.38 -3.65
N ILE A 39 13.85 10.99 -3.39
CA ILE A 39 13.69 12.07 -2.40
C ILE A 39 13.20 11.39 -1.13
N LEU A 40 14.11 11.23 -0.17
CA LEU A 40 13.90 10.44 1.02
C LEU A 40 13.57 11.32 2.22
N VAL A 41 12.33 11.22 2.68
CA VAL A 41 11.85 11.89 3.90
C VAL A 41 12.25 11.06 5.10
N SER A 42 13.43 11.29 5.64
CA SER A 42 13.91 10.57 6.83
C SER A 42 15.15 11.20 7.44
N LYS A 43 15.14 11.32 8.78
CA LYS A 43 16.31 11.71 9.56
C LYS A 43 17.34 10.57 9.73
N LYS A 44 16.87 9.32 9.69
CA LYS A 44 17.70 8.11 9.82
C LYS A 44 17.43 7.19 8.66
N THR A 45 18.45 6.87 7.90
CA THR A 45 18.33 6.02 6.72
C THR A 45 19.05 4.70 6.93
N VAL A 46 18.37 3.60 6.67
CA VAL A 46 18.90 2.24 6.86
C VAL A 46 18.86 1.43 5.58
N LEU A 47 17.76 1.53 4.80
CA LEU A 47 17.52 0.65 3.67
C LEU A 47 17.97 1.23 2.34
N LEU A 48 17.39 2.36 1.94
CA LEU A 48 17.59 2.92 0.60
C LEU A 48 19.01 3.41 0.33
N ASN A 49 19.73 3.86 1.35
CA ASN A 49 21.16 4.24 1.21
C ASN A 49 22.08 3.09 0.78
N HIS A 50 21.66 1.87 1.05
CA HIS A 50 22.47 0.67 0.80
C HIS A 50 21.95 -0.13 -0.39
N CYS A 51 20.84 0.31 -1.00
CA CYS A 51 20.28 -0.32 -2.17
C CYS A 51 21.09 0.03 -3.43
N ARG A 52 21.59 -0.99 -4.11
CA ARG A 52 22.41 -0.82 -5.32
C ARG A 52 21.66 -0.21 -6.52
N TYR A 53 20.35 -0.20 -6.47
CA TYR A 53 19.49 0.24 -7.55
C TYR A 53 19.03 1.70 -7.41
N VAL A 54 19.40 2.40 -6.35
CA VAL A 54 19.19 3.85 -6.22
C VAL A 54 20.20 4.56 -7.14
N GLY A 55 19.68 5.45 -8.01
CA GLY A 55 20.51 6.28 -8.89
C GLY A 55 21.05 7.50 -8.15
N ILE A 56 20.16 8.33 -7.62
CA ILE A 56 20.47 9.52 -6.83
C ILE A 56 19.59 9.50 -5.59
N ILE A 57 20.12 9.96 -4.46
CA ILE A 57 19.35 10.13 -3.22
C ILE A 57 19.47 11.55 -2.70
N HIS A 58 18.34 12.21 -2.49
CA HIS A 58 18.20 13.47 -1.78
C HIS A 58 17.52 13.21 -0.44
N ARG A 59 17.98 13.84 0.64
CA ARG A 59 17.37 13.71 1.95
C ARG A 59 16.70 15.00 2.34
N VAL A 60 15.52 14.87 2.93
CA VAL A 60 14.70 15.97 3.43
C VAL A 60 14.09 15.57 4.76
N ASP A 61 13.68 16.53 5.57
CA ASP A 61 13.11 16.32 6.88
C ASP A 61 11.57 16.18 6.86
N SER A 62 10.92 16.59 5.77
CA SER A 62 9.47 16.59 5.63
C SER A 62 9.00 16.45 4.18
N HIS A 63 7.73 16.08 3.96
CA HIS A 63 7.13 16.02 2.63
C HIS A 63 7.05 17.40 1.96
N PRO A 64 6.67 18.51 2.65
CA PRO A 64 6.75 19.85 2.07
C PRO A 64 8.14 20.27 1.60
N GLU A 65 9.19 19.86 2.34
CA GLU A 65 10.57 20.09 1.89
C GLU A 65 10.89 19.22 0.67
N GLY A 66 10.43 17.98 0.66
CA GLY A 66 10.56 17.08 -0.49
C GLY A 66 9.88 17.63 -1.75
N TYR A 67 8.68 18.19 -1.61
CA TYR A 67 7.98 18.87 -2.69
C TYR A 67 8.78 20.10 -3.20
N ARG A 68 9.27 20.97 -2.32
CA ARG A 68 10.08 22.13 -2.72
C ARG A 68 11.34 21.72 -3.49
N LEU A 69 12.06 20.71 -2.99
CA LEU A 69 13.24 20.16 -3.64
C LEU A 69 12.89 19.55 -5.01
N LEU A 70 11.76 18.82 -5.10
CA LEU A 70 11.25 18.26 -6.35
C LEU A 70 11.05 19.35 -7.40
N MET A 71 10.36 20.42 -7.03
CA MET A 71 10.06 21.54 -7.91
C MET A 71 11.32 22.31 -8.33
N GLU A 72 12.22 22.60 -7.39
CA GLU A 72 13.48 23.32 -7.65
C GLU A 72 14.37 22.55 -8.61
N LYS A 73 14.57 21.25 -8.38
CA LYS A 73 15.55 20.46 -9.13
C LYS A 73 15.00 19.84 -10.42
N TYR A 74 13.71 19.52 -10.44
CA TYR A 74 13.12 18.69 -11.50
C TYR A 74 11.87 19.31 -12.13
N GLY A 75 11.36 20.43 -11.61
CA GLY A 75 10.16 21.08 -12.11
C GLY A 75 10.32 21.78 -13.49
N ASN A 76 11.55 21.91 -13.99
CA ASN A 76 11.85 22.53 -15.29
C ASN A 76 12.46 21.52 -16.28
N GLU A 77 12.31 20.22 -16.06
CA GLU A 77 12.75 19.20 -17.01
C GLU A 77 11.96 19.28 -18.32
N ILE A 78 12.64 19.21 -19.45
CA ILE A 78 12.00 19.24 -20.79
C ILE A 78 11.06 18.05 -20.96
N VAL A 79 11.50 16.89 -20.48
CA VAL A 79 10.72 15.64 -20.47
C VAL A 79 10.17 15.45 -19.08
N LYS A 80 8.84 15.53 -18.90
CA LYS A 80 8.16 15.43 -17.61
C LYS A 80 8.60 14.17 -16.84
N PRO A 81 9.19 14.27 -15.64
CA PRO A 81 9.53 13.10 -14.86
C PRO A 81 8.28 12.30 -14.42
N LEU A 82 8.47 11.00 -14.25
CA LEU A 82 7.51 10.09 -13.62
C LEU A 82 7.73 10.11 -12.11
N LEU A 83 6.71 10.48 -11.34
CA LEU A 83 6.78 10.63 -9.90
C LEU A 83 5.89 9.60 -9.21
N LEU A 84 6.50 8.75 -8.38
CA LEU A 84 5.81 7.73 -7.59
C LEU A 84 5.88 8.08 -6.10
N ILE A 85 4.87 7.64 -5.36
CA ILE A 85 4.66 7.94 -3.95
C ILE A 85 4.56 6.63 -3.17
N GLY A 86 5.12 6.60 -1.96
CA GLY A 86 5.15 5.40 -1.14
C GLY A 86 4.46 5.49 0.22
N ASP A 87 3.84 6.64 0.56
CA ASP A 87 3.14 6.84 1.83
C ASP A 87 2.01 7.88 1.72
N ASP A 88 1.07 7.85 2.69
CA ASP A 88 -0.16 8.64 2.65
C ASP A 88 0.10 10.16 2.77
N ARG A 89 1.13 10.56 3.52
CA ARG A 89 1.50 11.99 3.64
C ARG A 89 2.06 12.53 2.32
N GLY A 90 2.79 11.69 1.60
CA GLY A 90 3.25 12.02 0.26
C GLY A 90 2.09 12.18 -0.71
N VAL A 91 1.06 11.33 -0.63
CA VAL A 91 -0.18 11.47 -1.43
C VAL A 91 -0.85 12.80 -1.13
N GLU A 92 -1.07 13.13 0.14
CA GLU A 92 -1.71 14.37 0.58
C GLU A 92 -0.93 15.61 0.13
N GLU A 93 0.40 15.61 0.28
CA GLU A 93 1.27 16.69 -0.17
C GLU A 93 1.14 16.95 -1.66
N LEU A 94 1.21 15.89 -2.50
CA LEU A 94 1.14 16.07 -3.94
C LEU A 94 -0.27 16.37 -4.44
N ASP A 95 -1.31 15.84 -3.80
CA ASP A 95 -2.70 16.14 -4.12
C ASP A 95 -3.03 17.62 -3.89
N SER A 96 -2.48 18.20 -2.81
CA SER A 96 -2.65 19.64 -2.50
C SER A 96 -1.98 20.57 -3.53
N HIS A 97 -1.03 20.07 -4.32
CA HIS A 97 -0.30 20.78 -5.35
C HIS A 97 -0.59 20.27 -6.78
N PHE A 98 -1.70 19.55 -6.96
CA PHE A 98 -2.05 18.91 -8.22
C PHE A 98 -1.98 19.84 -9.43
N ASP A 99 -2.56 21.05 -9.33
CA ASP A 99 -2.65 21.99 -10.44
C ASP A 99 -1.27 22.48 -10.94
N GLU A 100 -0.30 22.59 -10.05
CA GLU A 100 1.08 22.93 -10.43
C GLU A 100 1.83 21.71 -10.96
N LEU A 101 1.64 20.55 -10.33
CA LEU A 101 2.36 19.31 -10.65
C LEU A 101 1.96 18.73 -12.02
N LYS A 102 0.68 18.78 -12.41
CA LYS A 102 0.18 18.20 -13.66
C LYS A 102 0.86 18.78 -14.91
N GLU A 103 1.33 20.03 -14.81
CA GLU A 103 2.02 20.68 -15.92
C GLU A 103 3.49 20.23 -16.04
N LYS A 104 4.08 19.67 -14.96
CA LYS A 104 5.51 19.42 -14.84
C LYS A 104 5.87 17.94 -14.68
N PHE A 105 4.95 17.11 -14.16
CA PHE A 105 5.19 15.71 -13.84
C PHE A 105 4.07 14.79 -14.34
N ILE A 106 4.38 13.51 -14.47
CA ILE A 106 3.43 12.43 -14.59
C ILE A 106 3.42 11.73 -13.24
N PHE A 107 2.30 11.75 -12.50
CA PHE A 107 2.25 11.30 -11.11
C PHE A 107 0.90 10.70 -10.73
N PHE A 108 0.83 10.05 -9.57
CA PHE A 108 -0.41 9.48 -9.04
C PHE A 108 -1.40 10.59 -8.70
N ASN A 109 -2.60 10.52 -9.27
CA ASN A 109 -3.61 11.55 -9.11
C ASN A 109 -5.03 10.98 -9.33
N ALA A 110 -6.06 11.79 -9.05
CA ALA A 110 -7.47 11.48 -9.33
C ALA A 110 -8.17 12.56 -10.17
N GLY A 111 -7.37 13.30 -10.98
CA GLY A 111 -7.84 14.22 -12.00
C GLY A 111 -8.13 15.64 -11.53
N GLU A 112 -8.14 15.92 -10.23
CA GLU A 112 -8.36 17.26 -9.67
C GLU A 112 -7.71 17.45 -8.30
N GLN A 113 -7.37 18.68 -7.94
CA GLN A 113 -6.77 19.00 -6.65
C GLN A 113 -7.72 18.69 -5.49
N GLY A 114 -7.18 18.08 -4.43
CA GLY A 114 -7.93 17.70 -3.23
C GLY A 114 -8.79 16.44 -3.40
N ARG A 115 -8.81 15.82 -4.58
CA ARG A 115 -9.63 14.63 -4.83
C ARG A 115 -9.11 13.39 -4.09
N LEU A 116 -7.80 13.19 -4.05
CA LEU A 116 -7.22 12.06 -3.30
C LEU A 116 -7.46 12.23 -1.80
N HIS A 117 -7.34 13.44 -1.27
CA HIS A 117 -7.69 13.73 0.12
C HIS A 117 -9.15 13.36 0.44
N GLN A 118 -10.10 13.66 -0.45
CA GLN A 118 -11.49 13.25 -0.30
C GLN A 118 -11.67 11.73 -0.34
N LEU A 119 -10.98 11.03 -1.27
CA LEU A 119 -11.04 9.58 -1.42
C LEU A 119 -10.39 8.83 -0.24
N MET A 120 -9.37 9.41 0.40
CA MET A 120 -8.75 8.87 1.61
C MET A 120 -9.65 9.01 2.85
N ASN A 121 -10.74 9.80 2.78
CA ASN A 121 -11.76 9.82 3.81
C ASN A 121 -12.55 8.50 3.76
N LYS A 122 -12.60 7.80 4.89
CA LYS A 122 -13.23 6.48 4.99
C LYS A 122 -14.69 6.47 4.59
N ASP A 123 -15.46 7.51 4.92
CA ASP A 123 -16.86 7.57 4.56
C ASP A 123 -17.07 7.63 3.05
N THR A 124 -16.21 8.39 2.33
CA THR A 124 -16.27 8.52 0.88
C THR A 124 -15.98 7.19 0.19
N ILE A 125 -14.87 6.55 0.53
CA ILE A 125 -14.46 5.31 -0.16
C ILE A 125 -15.34 4.12 0.23
N VAL A 126 -15.84 4.08 1.47
CA VAL A 126 -16.78 3.05 1.94
C VAL A 126 -18.10 3.16 1.18
N SER A 127 -18.67 4.38 1.03
CA SER A 127 -19.88 4.58 0.24
C SER A 127 -19.74 4.11 -1.20
N MET A 128 -18.60 4.41 -1.84
CA MET A 128 -18.32 3.92 -3.21
C MET A 128 -18.20 2.39 -3.26
N ALA A 129 -17.61 1.77 -2.25
CA ALA A 129 -17.48 0.31 -2.15
C ALA A 129 -18.85 -0.36 -1.95
N GLU A 130 -19.73 0.22 -1.14
CA GLU A 130 -21.09 -0.25 -0.95
C GLU A 130 -21.91 -0.16 -2.25
N GLU A 131 -21.82 0.95 -2.98
CA GLU A 131 -22.50 1.14 -4.26
C GLU A 131 -22.11 0.11 -5.33
N VAL A 132 -20.89 -0.42 -5.29
CA VAL A 132 -20.46 -1.48 -6.21
C VAL A 132 -20.76 -2.89 -5.68
N GLY A 133 -21.36 -2.99 -4.49
CA GLY A 133 -21.87 -4.23 -3.91
C GLY A 133 -20.82 -5.01 -3.11
N PHE A 134 -19.86 -4.34 -2.47
CA PHE A 134 -19.03 -4.97 -1.43
C PHE A 134 -19.75 -5.02 -0.09
N ASN A 135 -19.45 -6.03 0.71
CA ASN A 135 -19.92 -6.08 2.08
C ASN A 135 -19.14 -5.05 2.91
N ILE A 136 -19.87 -4.20 3.62
CA ILE A 136 -19.29 -3.19 4.50
C ILE A 136 -19.68 -3.55 5.94
N PRO A 137 -18.73 -3.64 6.89
CA PRO A 137 -19.06 -3.78 8.29
C PRO A 137 -19.90 -2.59 8.76
N LYS A 138 -21.04 -2.83 9.39
CA LYS A 138 -21.92 -1.77 9.88
C LYS A 138 -21.16 -0.84 10.82
N SER A 139 -21.32 0.45 10.66
CA SER A 139 -20.59 1.44 11.43
C SER A 139 -21.44 2.68 11.75
N GLU A 140 -21.08 3.34 12.83
CA GLU A 140 -21.68 4.60 13.28
C GLU A 140 -20.56 5.59 13.61
N VAL A 141 -20.66 6.82 13.12
CA VAL A 141 -19.80 7.92 13.56
C VAL A 141 -20.41 8.52 14.82
N VAL A 142 -19.63 8.54 15.90
CA VAL A 142 -20.07 9.03 17.20
C VAL A 142 -19.12 10.08 17.76
N ASN A 143 -19.63 10.94 18.65
CA ASN A 143 -18.75 11.77 19.46
C ASN A 143 -18.12 10.93 20.58
N HIS A 144 -16.97 11.36 21.08
CA HIS A 144 -16.32 10.71 22.21
C HIS A 144 -17.27 10.61 23.42
N GLY A 145 -17.43 9.39 23.94
CA GLY A 145 -18.31 9.08 25.06
C GLY A 145 -19.74 8.65 24.70
N GLU A 146 -20.14 8.76 23.43
CA GLU A 146 -21.45 8.28 22.99
C GLU A 146 -21.46 6.75 22.80
N LEU A 147 -22.61 6.14 23.09
CA LEU A 147 -22.85 4.71 22.89
C LEU A 147 -23.40 4.45 21.48
N PRO A 148 -23.22 3.22 20.94
CA PRO A 148 -23.83 2.89 19.65
C PRO A 148 -25.36 2.90 19.71
N ASN A 149 -25.99 3.37 18.63
CA ASN A 149 -27.46 3.41 18.55
C ASN A 149 -28.05 2.10 18.01
N THR A 150 -27.42 1.51 16.98
CA THR A 150 -27.93 0.35 16.25
C THR A 150 -26.98 -0.84 16.26
N LEU A 151 -25.68 -0.61 16.52
CA LEU A 151 -24.69 -1.67 16.55
C LEU A 151 -24.85 -2.58 17.77
N ARG A 152 -24.60 -3.86 17.54
CA ARG A 152 -24.55 -4.87 18.61
C ARG A 152 -23.10 -5.20 18.94
N TYR A 153 -22.83 -5.44 20.22
CA TYR A 153 -21.51 -5.93 20.65
C TYR A 153 -21.27 -7.37 20.16
N PRO A 154 -20.01 -7.76 19.86
CA PRO A 154 -18.80 -6.93 20.01
C PRO A 154 -18.67 -5.86 18.92
N ILE A 155 -18.06 -4.73 19.27
CA ILE A 155 -17.73 -3.63 18.36
C ILE A 155 -16.24 -3.31 18.40
N ILE A 156 -15.76 -2.60 17.37
CA ILE A 156 -14.39 -2.08 17.32
C ILE A 156 -14.42 -0.57 17.14
N THR A 157 -13.57 0.15 17.89
CA THR A 157 -13.37 1.59 17.73
C THR A 157 -12.31 1.86 16.66
N LYS A 158 -12.50 2.92 15.86
CA LYS A 158 -11.54 3.35 14.81
C LYS A 158 -11.50 4.87 14.70
N THR A 159 -10.36 5.41 14.28
CA THR A 159 -10.25 6.82 13.88
C THR A 159 -10.94 7.05 12.53
N ILE A 160 -11.47 8.25 12.31
CA ILE A 160 -12.14 8.63 11.04
C ILE A 160 -11.12 8.73 9.91
N MET A 161 -9.91 9.26 10.17
CA MET A 161 -8.85 9.38 9.18
C MET A 161 -7.57 8.72 9.69
N SER A 162 -6.86 8.04 8.80
CA SER A 162 -5.59 7.34 9.11
C SER A 162 -4.48 8.30 9.57
N ILE A 163 -4.57 9.58 9.17
CA ILE A 163 -3.56 10.63 9.42
C ILE A 163 -3.80 11.33 10.77
N MET A 164 -5.03 11.29 11.30
CA MET A 164 -5.40 11.93 12.57
C MET A 164 -5.29 10.93 13.72
N GLY A 165 -4.26 11.08 14.55
CA GLY A 165 -4.09 10.30 15.79
C GLY A 165 -3.05 9.19 15.70
N GLY A 166 -2.69 8.58 16.84
CA GLY A 166 -1.86 7.38 16.92
C GLY A 166 -2.64 6.18 16.37
N TRP A 167 -2.48 5.86 15.13
CA TRP A 167 -3.25 4.91 14.31
C TRP A 167 -3.61 3.57 14.97
N LYS A 168 -2.90 3.18 16.02
CA LYS A 168 -3.19 1.95 16.80
C LYS A 168 -3.64 2.22 18.23
N ASP A 169 -3.53 3.44 18.70
CA ASP A 169 -3.77 3.77 20.12
C ASP A 169 -5.25 3.93 20.45
N ASP A 170 -6.09 4.26 19.45
CA ASP A 170 -7.54 4.44 19.60
C ASP A 170 -8.35 3.24 19.05
N VAL A 171 -7.72 2.08 18.79
CA VAL A 171 -8.38 0.86 18.31
C VAL A 171 -8.59 -0.11 19.47
N PHE A 172 -9.85 -0.28 19.88
CA PHE A 172 -10.29 -1.20 20.94
C PHE A 172 -11.39 -2.10 20.44
N ILE A 173 -11.31 -3.39 20.78
CA ILE A 173 -12.42 -4.34 20.62
C ILE A 173 -13.16 -4.35 21.95
N CYS A 174 -14.46 -4.06 21.93
CA CYS A 174 -15.32 -3.97 23.10
C CYS A 174 -16.41 -5.03 22.99
N GLU A 175 -16.43 -5.97 23.94
CA GLU A 175 -17.42 -7.04 24.01
C GLU A 175 -18.75 -6.57 24.60
N ASN A 176 -18.75 -5.43 25.30
CA ASN A 176 -19.90 -4.85 25.97
C ASN A 176 -19.73 -3.35 26.19
N GLU A 177 -20.79 -2.69 26.71
CA GLU A 177 -20.83 -1.25 26.99
C GLU A 177 -19.78 -0.81 28.02
N GLN A 178 -19.49 -1.64 29.03
CA GLN A 178 -18.53 -1.30 30.07
C GLN A 178 -17.11 -1.21 29.47
N GLU A 179 -16.74 -2.14 28.62
CA GLU A 179 -15.44 -2.11 27.92
C GLU A 179 -15.32 -0.91 26.98
N LEU A 180 -16.41 -0.49 26.33
CA LEU A 180 -16.41 0.73 25.52
C LEU A 180 -16.17 1.97 26.38
N LYS A 181 -16.82 2.08 27.55
CA LYS A 181 -16.59 3.18 28.49
C LYS A 181 -15.15 3.23 29.00
N GLU A 182 -14.53 2.09 29.25
CA GLU A 182 -13.12 1.98 29.61
C GLU A 182 -12.20 2.38 28.46
N ALA A 183 -12.55 1.99 27.21
CA ALA A 183 -11.83 2.40 26.01
C ALA A 183 -11.85 3.93 25.84
N TYR A 184 -12.98 4.57 26.07
CA TYR A 184 -13.09 6.03 26.03
C TYR A 184 -12.15 6.77 26.98
N GLN A 185 -11.80 6.20 28.13
CA GLN A 185 -10.80 6.81 29.02
C GLN A 185 -9.40 6.90 28.40
N ARG A 186 -9.14 6.11 27.37
CA ARG A 186 -7.84 6.01 26.67
C ARG A 186 -7.83 6.67 25.30
N ILE A 187 -9.01 6.72 24.64
CA ILE A 187 -9.21 7.35 23.34
C ILE A 187 -9.10 8.87 23.49
N LYS A 188 -8.36 9.52 22.61
CA LYS A 188 -8.12 10.96 22.62
C LYS A 188 -8.87 11.71 21.53
N THR A 189 -9.36 11.02 20.52
CA THR A 189 -10.06 11.65 19.39
C THR A 189 -11.46 12.11 19.79
N PRO A 190 -11.88 13.32 19.39
CA PRO A 190 -13.21 13.86 19.74
C PRO A 190 -14.35 13.18 18.98
N LYS A 191 -14.07 12.56 17.83
CA LYS A 191 -15.01 11.78 17.02
C LYS A 191 -14.33 10.50 16.56
N LEU A 192 -15.07 9.40 16.55
CA LEU A 192 -14.58 8.08 16.13
C LEU A 192 -15.67 7.28 15.42
N ILE A 193 -15.25 6.21 14.77
CA ILE A 193 -16.13 5.21 14.19
C ILE A 193 -16.27 4.07 15.21
N LEU A 194 -17.50 3.74 15.59
CA LEU A 194 -17.87 2.45 16.17
C LEU A 194 -18.29 1.55 15.02
N GLN A 195 -17.73 0.34 14.95
CA GLN A 195 -17.99 -0.59 13.87
C GLN A 195 -18.27 -1.98 14.42
N GLU A 196 -19.18 -2.75 13.81
CA GLU A 196 -19.36 -4.15 14.17
C GLU A 196 -18.05 -4.91 14.06
N PHE A 197 -17.75 -5.74 15.04
CA PHE A 197 -16.53 -6.53 15.04
C PHE A 197 -16.74 -7.82 14.24
N ILE A 198 -16.11 -7.89 13.07
CA ILE A 198 -16.10 -9.12 12.26
C ILE A 198 -15.03 -10.05 12.79
N THR A 199 -15.41 -11.28 13.19
CA THR A 199 -14.45 -12.30 13.56
C THR A 199 -13.58 -12.66 12.37
N LYS A 200 -12.34 -12.21 12.41
CA LYS A 200 -11.39 -12.31 11.32
C LYS A 200 -10.84 -13.72 11.16
N LYS A 201 -10.97 -14.31 9.98
CA LYS A 201 -10.25 -15.50 9.54
C LYS A 201 -8.88 -15.11 8.99
N THR A 202 -8.83 -14.13 8.09
CA THR A 202 -7.60 -13.53 7.55
C THR A 202 -7.91 -12.17 6.92
N GLU A 203 -6.89 -11.54 6.36
CA GLU A 203 -7.04 -10.37 5.50
C GLU A 203 -6.57 -10.71 4.08
N CYS A 204 -7.16 -10.04 3.10
CA CYS A 204 -6.83 -10.17 1.69
C CYS A 204 -6.57 -8.79 1.09
N CYS A 205 -5.61 -8.72 0.19
CA CYS A 205 -5.22 -7.50 -0.51
C CYS A 205 -5.22 -7.72 -2.01
N PHE A 206 -5.53 -6.66 -2.76
CA PHE A 206 -5.57 -6.65 -4.22
C PHE A 206 -4.83 -5.43 -4.73
N GLU A 207 -3.49 -5.57 -4.93
CA GLU A 207 -2.71 -4.49 -5.52
C GLU A 207 -2.86 -4.52 -7.04
N GLY A 208 -2.98 -3.32 -7.62
CA GLY A 208 -3.07 -3.10 -9.03
C GLY A 208 -2.56 -1.74 -9.44
N PHE A 209 -2.75 -1.41 -10.71
CA PHE A 209 -2.50 -0.07 -11.21
C PHE A 209 -3.60 0.36 -12.19
N ALA A 210 -3.78 1.67 -12.30
CA ALA A 210 -4.77 2.27 -13.18
C ALA A 210 -4.18 3.45 -13.95
N VAL A 211 -4.71 3.69 -15.14
CA VAL A 211 -4.34 4.78 -16.04
C VAL A 211 -5.59 5.32 -16.75
N ASN A 212 -5.43 6.37 -17.55
CA ASN A 212 -6.49 6.96 -18.36
C ASN A 212 -7.69 7.43 -17.49
N GLY A 213 -7.40 8.16 -16.41
CA GLY A 213 -8.42 8.63 -15.46
C GLY A 213 -9.14 7.47 -14.77
N GLY A 214 -8.42 6.40 -14.43
CA GLY A 214 -8.96 5.21 -13.80
C GLY A 214 -9.84 4.33 -14.69
N LYS A 215 -9.96 4.63 -15.99
CA LYS A 215 -10.80 3.84 -16.93
C LYS A 215 -10.21 2.47 -17.22
N GLU A 216 -8.89 2.37 -17.28
CA GLU A 216 -8.15 1.14 -17.47
C GLU A 216 -7.51 0.73 -16.15
N VAL A 217 -7.82 -0.47 -15.69
CA VAL A 217 -7.43 -1.03 -14.40
C VAL A 217 -6.86 -2.42 -14.61
N TYR A 218 -5.79 -2.75 -13.93
CA TYR A 218 -5.20 -4.08 -13.94
C TYR A 218 -4.88 -4.56 -12.53
N ILE A 219 -5.45 -5.71 -12.13
CA ILE A 219 -5.24 -6.36 -10.83
C ILE A 219 -4.94 -7.85 -11.10
N PRO A 220 -3.68 -8.31 -10.95
CA PRO A 220 -3.29 -9.66 -11.31
C PRO A 220 -3.55 -10.71 -10.24
N PHE A 221 -3.44 -10.32 -8.94
CA PHE A 221 -3.35 -11.26 -7.83
C PHE A 221 -4.27 -10.89 -6.68
N LYS A 222 -4.64 -11.93 -5.92
CA LYS A 222 -5.15 -11.87 -4.57
C LYS A 222 -4.04 -12.29 -3.61
N LEU A 223 -3.73 -11.43 -2.65
CA LEU A 223 -2.81 -11.73 -1.56
C LEU A 223 -3.60 -12.13 -0.32
N LYS A 224 -3.15 -13.15 0.40
CA LYS A 224 -3.81 -13.66 1.60
C LYS A 224 -2.79 -13.93 2.70
N TYR A 225 -3.00 -13.36 3.88
CA TYR A 225 -2.12 -13.56 5.01
C TYR A 225 -2.28 -14.96 5.62
N LEU A 226 -1.16 -15.66 5.82
CA LEU A 226 -1.12 -16.98 6.43
C LEU A 226 -1.06 -16.92 7.96
N ARG A 227 -0.50 -15.83 8.52
CA ARG A 227 -0.31 -15.64 9.96
C ARG A 227 -0.97 -14.34 10.39
N ALA A 228 -2.30 -14.25 10.21
CA ALA A 228 -3.08 -13.11 10.68
C ALA A 228 -3.22 -13.14 12.21
N THR A 229 -3.23 -11.96 12.83
CA THR A 229 -3.54 -11.77 14.25
C THR A 229 -4.89 -11.09 14.41
N LYS A 230 -5.47 -11.11 15.62
CA LYS A 230 -6.74 -10.41 15.88
C LYS A 230 -6.66 -8.90 15.58
N LYS A 231 -5.49 -8.28 15.79
CA LYS A 231 -5.30 -6.81 15.73
C LYS A 231 -4.45 -6.33 14.56
N SER A 232 -3.80 -7.23 13.80
CA SER A 232 -2.93 -6.84 12.69
C SER A 232 -2.91 -7.92 11.60
N TYR A 233 -2.44 -7.52 10.43
CA TYR A 233 -2.10 -8.44 9.36
C TYR A 233 -0.85 -9.26 9.72
N GLY A 234 -0.65 -10.37 9.02
CA GLY A 234 0.54 -11.22 9.16
C GLY A 234 1.73 -10.67 8.36
N ASN A 235 2.86 -11.37 8.49
CA ASN A 235 4.09 -11.05 7.78
C ASN A 235 4.53 -12.14 6.79
N TYR A 236 3.72 -13.17 6.63
CA TYR A 236 3.87 -14.27 5.68
C TYR A 236 2.54 -14.52 4.97
N MET A 237 2.57 -14.66 3.65
CA MET A 237 1.37 -14.67 2.83
C MET A 237 1.50 -15.57 1.60
N THR A 238 0.35 -16.01 1.09
CA THR A 238 0.20 -16.57 -0.25
C THR A 238 -0.26 -15.50 -1.22
N VAL A 239 0.12 -15.69 -2.47
CA VAL A 239 -0.24 -14.86 -3.63
C VAL A 239 -0.83 -15.78 -4.67
N GLU A 240 -2.06 -15.53 -5.06
CA GLU A 240 -2.85 -16.34 -5.97
C GLU A 240 -3.28 -15.52 -7.18
N PRO A 241 -3.33 -16.07 -8.40
CA PRO A 241 -3.94 -15.37 -9.52
C PRO A 241 -5.39 -14.97 -9.19
N LEU A 242 -5.79 -13.76 -9.55
CA LEU A 242 -7.18 -13.31 -9.40
C LEU A 242 -8.04 -13.90 -10.52
N VAL A 243 -8.65 -15.04 -10.25
CA VAL A 243 -9.47 -15.78 -11.22
C VAL A 243 -10.99 -15.53 -11.08
N ASP A 244 -11.42 -14.96 -9.96
CA ASP A 244 -12.82 -14.60 -9.71
C ASP A 244 -13.21 -13.37 -10.54
N GLU A 245 -13.87 -13.59 -11.66
CA GLU A 245 -14.30 -12.51 -12.58
C GLU A 245 -15.31 -11.56 -11.94
N ALA A 246 -16.23 -12.07 -11.12
CA ALA A 246 -17.23 -11.23 -10.47
C ALA A 246 -16.59 -10.27 -9.45
N LEU A 247 -15.63 -10.77 -8.68
CA LEU A 247 -14.83 -9.96 -7.76
C LEU A 247 -13.96 -8.96 -8.53
N ARG A 248 -13.29 -9.40 -9.60
CA ARG A 248 -12.46 -8.53 -10.46
C ARG A 248 -13.28 -7.36 -11.01
N GLU A 249 -14.46 -7.62 -11.54
CA GLU A 249 -15.33 -6.56 -12.07
C GLU A 249 -15.79 -5.58 -10.99
N LYS A 250 -16.08 -6.04 -9.79
CA LYS A 250 -16.39 -5.14 -8.65
C LYS A 250 -15.20 -4.25 -8.29
N LEU A 251 -14.00 -4.83 -8.20
CA LEU A 251 -12.75 -4.09 -7.94
C LEU A 251 -12.49 -3.04 -9.03
N TYR A 252 -12.64 -3.42 -10.29
CA TYR A 252 -12.48 -2.50 -11.43
C TYR A 252 -13.51 -1.37 -11.38
N LYS A 253 -14.78 -1.67 -11.09
CA LYS A 253 -15.82 -0.65 -10.95
C LYS A 253 -15.49 0.33 -9.81
N LEU A 254 -15.01 -0.16 -8.68
CA LEU A 254 -14.60 0.69 -7.56
C LEU A 254 -13.50 1.66 -7.98
N ILE A 255 -12.41 1.17 -8.56
CA ILE A 255 -11.28 2.00 -8.97
C ILE A 255 -11.69 3.00 -10.07
N ARG A 256 -12.49 2.59 -11.06
CA ARG A 256 -13.02 3.50 -12.10
C ARG A 256 -13.82 4.67 -11.49
N LYS A 257 -14.61 4.43 -10.43
CA LYS A 257 -15.35 5.50 -9.74
C LYS A 257 -14.44 6.53 -9.07
N THR A 258 -13.27 6.13 -8.60
CA THR A 258 -12.30 7.04 -7.98
C THR A 258 -11.62 7.96 -8.99
N ARG A 259 -11.55 7.58 -10.27
CA ARG A 259 -10.79 8.23 -11.34
C ARG A 259 -9.28 8.24 -11.07
N PHE A 260 -8.80 7.39 -10.19
CA PHE A 260 -7.40 7.33 -9.80
C PHE A 260 -6.50 6.81 -10.93
N GLU A 261 -5.38 7.48 -11.13
CA GLU A 261 -4.26 7.04 -11.96
C GLU A 261 -3.05 6.82 -11.08
N GLY A 262 -2.61 5.58 -10.97
CA GLY A 262 -1.49 5.22 -10.09
C GLY A 262 -1.50 3.75 -9.73
N ILE A 263 -0.62 3.38 -8.82
CA ILE A 263 -0.62 2.07 -8.16
C ILE A 263 -1.47 2.18 -6.90
N PHE A 264 -2.33 1.21 -6.69
CA PHE A 264 -3.26 1.16 -5.56
C PHE A 264 -3.32 -0.23 -4.96
N ASP A 265 -3.87 -0.33 -3.76
CA ASP A 265 -4.17 -1.58 -3.08
C ASP A 265 -5.54 -1.50 -2.43
N VAL A 266 -6.37 -2.54 -2.63
CA VAL A 266 -7.70 -2.65 -2.02
C VAL A 266 -7.66 -3.74 -0.96
N GLU A 267 -7.98 -3.37 0.27
CA GLU A 267 -7.87 -4.25 1.43
C GLU A 267 -9.23 -4.76 1.90
N PHE A 268 -9.28 -6.06 2.21
CA PHE A 268 -10.47 -6.74 2.74
C PHE A 268 -10.12 -7.58 3.95
N LEU A 269 -11.06 -7.64 4.88
CA LEU A 269 -11.10 -8.66 5.92
C LEU A 269 -11.92 -9.85 5.40
N GLN A 270 -11.37 -11.06 5.46
CA GLN A 270 -12.15 -12.28 5.27
C GLN A 270 -12.68 -12.73 6.63
N GLY A 271 -14.01 -12.73 6.80
CA GLY A 271 -14.69 -13.15 8.01
C GLY A 271 -14.64 -14.67 8.23
N ALA A 272 -15.07 -15.11 9.41
CA ALA A 272 -15.25 -16.53 9.73
C ALA A 272 -16.33 -17.21 8.86
N ASP A 273 -17.22 -16.43 8.28
CA ASP A 273 -18.24 -16.79 7.30
C ASP A 273 -17.72 -16.90 5.86
N ASP A 274 -16.39 -16.75 5.67
CA ASP A 274 -15.70 -16.70 4.38
C ASP A 274 -16.07 -15.50 3.48
N GLN A 275 -16.90 -14.54 3.94
CA GLN A 275 -17.21 -13.34 3.20
C GLN A 275 -16.05 -12.33 3.25
N LEU A 276 -15.90 -11.55 2.17
CA LEU A 276 -14.98 -10.43 2.11
C LEU A 276 -15.69 -9.16 2.55
N TYR A 277 -15.16 -8.50 3.56
CA TYR A 277 -15.59 -7.22 4.07
C TYR A 277 -14.58 -6.15 3.67
N PHE A 278 -15.02 -5.14 2.95
CA PHE A 278 -14.15 -4.04 2.50
C PHE A 278 -13.60 -3.26 3.70
N LEU A 279 -12.32 -2.93 3.64
CA LEU A 279 -11.63 -2.14 4.66
C LEU A 279 -11.25 -0.75 4.14
N GLU A 280 -10.42 -0.69 3.10
CA GLU A 280 -9.88 0.57 2.55
C GLU A 280 -9.29 0.42 1.16
N VAL A 281 -9.00 1.56 0.52
CA VAL A 281 -8.14 1.66 -0.66
C VAL A 281 -6.93 2.53 -0.31
N ASN A 282 -5.74 2.02 -0.58
CA ASN A 282 -4.50 2.77 -0.51
C ASN A 282 -4.16 3.33 -1.89
N PHE A 283 -4.16 4.64 -2.06
CA PHE A 283 -3.89 5.33 -3.33
C PHE A 283 -2.39 5.61 -3.53
N ARG A 284 -1.59 4.61 -3.31
CA ARG A 284 -0.13 4.64 -3.37
C ARG A 284 0.43 3.24 -3.54
N THR A 285 1.74 3.18 -3.80
CA THR A 285 2.45 1.91 -3.73
C THR A 285 2.40 1.34 -2.31
N THR A 286 2.30 0.02 -2.21
CA THR A 286 2.30 -0.68 -0.93
C THR A 286 3.47 -1.66 -0.82
N THR A 287 3.49 -2.45 0.22
CA THR A 287 4.53 -3.46 0.44
C THR A 287 4.47 -4.60 -0.58
N TRP A 288 3.35 -4.74 -1.29
CA TRP A 288 3.09 -5.79 -2.28
C TRP A 288 3.77 -5.55 -3.62
N THR A 289 4.22 -4.33 -3.91
CA THR A 289 4.80 -3.95 -5.20
C THR A 289 5.95 -4.87 -5.64
N MET A 290 6.83 -5.27 -4.71
CA MET A 290 7.89 -6.24 -5.03
C MET A 290 7.33 -7.65 -5.24
N THR A 291 6.28 -8.01 -4.52
CA THR A 291 5.57 -9.29 -4.66
C THR A 291 4.96 -9.42 -6.05
N MET A 292 4.29 -8.38 -6.55
CA MET A 292 3.78 -8.34 -7.92
C MET A 292 4.90 -8.51 -8.94
N THR A 293 6.05 -7.84 -8.74
CA THR A 293 7.23 -7.97 -9.61
C THR A 293 7.74 -9.42 -9.63
N ARG A 294 7.77 -10.11 -8.48
CA ARG A 294 8.12 -11.54 -8.40
C ARG A 294 7.09 -12.44 -9.06
N GLY A 295 5.84 -12.03 -9.05
CA GLY A 295 4.73 -12.66 -9.78
C GLY A 295 4.73 -12.40 -11.29
N GLY A 296 5.75 -11.70 -11.84
CA GLY A 296 5.84 -11.40 -13.28
C GLY A 296 5.18 -10.09 -13.70
N VAL A 297 4.62 -9.33 -12.74
CA VAL A 297 3.95 -8.05 -12.98
C VAL A 297 4.73 -6.92 -12.31
N ASN A 298 5.68 -6.32 -13.03
CA ASN A 298 6.43 -5.16 -12.54
C ASN A 298 5.53 -3.91 -12.59
N ALA A 299 4.65 -3.78 -11.60
CA ALA A 299 3.64 -2.72 -11.57
C ALA A 299 4.21 -1.30 -11.72
N PRO A 300 5.32 -0.90 -11.04
CA PRO A 300 5.92 0.42 -11.24
C PRO A 300 6.32 0.70 -12.68
N LEU A 301 6.97 -0.27 -13.34
CA LEU A 301 7.40 -0.13 -14.73
C LEU A 301 6.21 -0.15 -15.70
N LEU A 302 5.24 -1.04 -15.46
CA LEU A 302 4.05 -1.18 -16.30
C LEU A 302 3.17 0.06 -16.20
N TRP A 303 2.95 0.60 -15.00
CA TRP A 303 2.27 1.89 -14.81
C TRP A 303 2.99 2.99 -15.59
N ALA A 304 4.29 3.14 -15.41
CA ALA A 304 5.08 4.17 -16.10
C ALA A 304 4.94 4.06 -17.62
N LYS A 305 5.06 2.86 -18.18
CA LYS A 305 4.87 2.62 -19.62
C LYS A 305 3.44 2.91 -20.08
N SER A 306 2.44 2.51 -19.31
CA SER A 306 1.04 2.72 -19.63
C SER A 306 0.66 4.20 -19.61
N MET A 307 1.18 4.98 -18.64
CA MET A 307 1.02 6.43 -18.63
C MET A 307 1.61 7.09 -19.89
N LEU A 308 2.76 6.62 -20.35
CA LEU A 308 3.42 7.15 -21.56
C LEU A 308 2.72 6.70 -22.86
N LYS A 309 2.08 5.54 -22.85
CA LYS A 309 1.31 5.02 -24.00
C LYS A 309 -0.15 5.54 -24.02
N GLY A 310 -0.68 5.98 -22.87
CA GLY A 310 -2.09 6.33 -22.67
C GLY A 310 -3.03 5.13 -22.54
N HIS A 311 -2.52 3.90 -22.47
CA HIS A 311 -3.28 2.66 -22.28
C HIS A 311 -2.45 1.55 -21.67
N ILE A 312 -3.11 0.53 -21.10
CA ILE A 312 -2.47 -0.69 -20.61
C ILE A 312 -2.27 -1.66 -21.77
N ASP A 313 -1.02 -2.03 -22.01
CA ASP A 313 -0.69 -3.04 -23.02
C ASP A 313 -0.55 -4.41 -22.34
N GLU A 314 -1.66 -5.15 -22.29
CA GLU A 314 -1.70 -6.47 -21.63
C GLU A 314 -0.76 -7.49 -22.30
N SER A 315 -0.34 -7.30 -23.55
CA SER A 315 0.61 -8.17 -24.22
C SER A 315 2.02 -8.13 -23.60
N GLU A 316 2.33 -7.08 -22.82
CA GLU A 316 3.58 -6.95 -22.06
C GLU A 316 3.49 -7.53 -20.64
N ILE A 317 2.31 -8.02 -20.21
CA ILE A 317 2.04 -8.46 -18.84
C ILE A 317 1.94 -9.99 -18.79
N HIS A 318 2.84 -10.62 -18.05
CA HIS A 318 2.92 -12.09 -17.98
C HIS A 318 2.89 -12.56 -16.51
N PRO A 319 1.70 -12.54 -15.86
CA PRO A 319 1.58 -12.96 -14.46
C PRO A 319 1.79 -14.47 -14.31
N ARG A 320 2.42 -14.87 -13.23
CA ARG A 320 2.46 -16.28 -12.80
C ARG A 320 1.04 -16.81 -12.65
N GLN A 321 0.84 -18.08 -12.99
CA GLN A 321 -0.44 -18.76 -12.89
C GLN A 321 -0.49 -19.73 -11.69
N ASP A 322 0.62 -19.94 -11.02
CA ASP A 322 0.74 -20.74 -9.81
C ASP A 322 0.70 -19.90 -8.53
N VAL A 323 0.34 -20.52 -7.42
CA VAL A 323 0.39 -19.91 -6.09
C VAL A 323 1.85 -19.81 -5.64
N PHE A 324 2.23 -18.65 -5.14
CA PHE A 324 3.56 -18.40 -4.60
C PHE A 324 3.50 -17.68 -3.26
N THR A 325 4.65 -17.47 -2.61
CA THR A 325 4.70 -16.92 -1.25
C THR A 325 5.53 -15.64 -1.17
N ALA A 326 5.15 -14.79 -0.21
CA ALA A 326 5.90 -13.58 0.12
C ALA A 326 6.04 -13.44 1.64
N MET A 327 7.15 -12.84 2.10
CA MET A 327 7.46 -12.72 3.53
C MET A 327 8.17 -11.40 3.86
N ASN A 328 7.70 -10.75 4.92
CA ASN A 328 8.48 -9.74 5.64
C ASN A 328 9.31 -10.48 6.70
N GLU A 329 10.43 -11.02 6.30
CA GLU A 329 11.19 -12.00 7.05
C GLU A 329 11.70 -11.51 8.42
N PRO A 330 12.23 -10.29 8.60
CA PRO A 330 12.68 -9.86 9.92
C PRO A 330 11.53 -9.66 10.92
N THR A 331 10.40 -9.20 10.42
CA THR A 331 9.22 -8.98 11.28
C THR A 331 8.55 -10.30 11.60
N ASP A 332 8.39 -11.19 10.61
CA ASP A 332 7.81 -12.51 10.80
C ASP A 332 8.66 -13.36 11.77
N PHE A 333 10.00 -13.31 11.64
CA PHE A 333 10.90 -13.97 12.58
C PHE A 333 10.69 -13.47 14.02
N ARG A 334 10.68 -12.15 14.21
CA ARG A 334 10.50 -11.55 15.54
C ARG A 334 9.15 -11.90 16.16
N GLU A 335 8.07 -11.84 15.38
CA GLU A 335 6.70 -12.01 15.87
C GLU A 335 6.28 -13.47 16.04
N ASN A 336 6.95 -14.40 15.37
CA ASN A 336 6.56 -15.80 15.39
C ASN A 336 7.63 -16.71 15.98
N VAL A 337 8.91 -16.54 15.63
CA VAL A 337 9.97 -17.41 16.14
C VAL A 337 10.41 -16.98 17.55
N LEU A 338 10.72 -15.69 17.74
CA LEU A 338 11.15 -15.21 19.07
C LEU A 338 10.04 -15.28 20.12
N THR A 339 8.79 -15.23 19.70
CA THR A 339 7.62 -15.43 20.60
C THR A 339 7.20 -16.90 20.74
N ARG A 340 7.94 -17.84 20.14
CA ARG A 340 7.69 -19.30 20.19
C ARG A 340 6.34 -19.75 19.64
N LYS A 341 5.72 -18.98 18.76
CA LYS A 341 4.50 -19.38 18.03
C LYS A 341 4.82 -20.34 16.90
N GLU A 342 6.01 -20.19 16.30
CA GLU A 342 6.52 -21.08 15.26
C GLU A 342 7.92 -21.58 15.61
N SER A 343 8.25 -22.82 15.19
CA SER A 343 9.59 -23.36 15.37
C SER A 343 10.58 -22.72 14.39
N PHE A 344 11.82 -22.51 14.84
CA PHE A 344 12.89 -21.97 14.00
C PHE A 344 13.09 -22.81 12.72
N PHE A 345 13.08 -24.13 12.80
CA PHE A 345 13.31 -25.02 11.65
C PHE A 345 12.20 -24.91 10.61
N LYS A 346 10.93 -24.84 11.05
CA LYS A 346 9.78 -24.64 10.16
C LYS A 346 9.90 -23.28 9.47
N TRP A 347 10.11 -22.20 10.25
CA TRP A 347 10.29 -20.85 9.72
C TRP A 347 11.44 -20.75 8.73
N PHE A 348 12.59 -21.38 9.03
CA PHE A 348 13.75 -21.35 8.17
C PHE A 348 13.52 -22.09 6.84
N LYS A 349 12.75 -23.19 6.87
CA LYS A 349 12.32 -23.87 5.65
C LYS A 349 11.43 -22.96 4.80
N GLU A 350 10.42 -22.33 5.40
CA GLU A 350 9.52 -21.38 4.73
C GLU A 350 10.29 -20.19 4.16
N PHE A 351 11.20 -19.59 4.92
CA PHE A 351 12.08 -18.52 4.45
C PHE A 351 12.91 -18.93 3.22
N LYS A 352 13.49 -20.14 3.23
CA LYS A 352 14.31 -20.65 2.10
C LYS A 352 13.48 -20.90 0.84
N THR A 353 12.23 -21.30 0.99
CA THR A 353 11.33 -21.62 -0.13
C THR A 353 10.45 -20.45 -0.53
N CYS A 354 10.52 -19.33 0.19
CA CYS A 354 9.73 -18.14 -0.10
C CYS A 354 10.17 -17.49 -1.42
N ASP A 355 9.22 -17.24 -2.30
CA ASP A 355 9.48 -16.67 -3.63
C ASP A 355 9.84 -15.18 -3.56
N CYS A 356 9.24 -14.44 -2.62
CA CYS A 356 9.48 -13.02 -2.41
C CYS A 356 9.78 -12.70 -0.95
N THR A 357 11.02 -12.32 -0.65
CA THR A 357 11.43 -11.74 0.62
C THR A 357 11.63 -10.23 0.46
N TYR A 358 11.16 -9.44 1.45
CA TYR A 358 11.12 -7.98 1.31
C TYR A 358 12.47 -7.32 1.59
N TYR A 359 13.22 -7.81 2.54
CA TYR A 359 14.54 -7.25 2.89
C TYR A 359 15.67 -8.02 2.20
N TRP A 360 15.65 -9.36 2.27
CA TRP A 360 16.66 -10.18 1.64
C TRP A 360 16.50 -10.24 0.13
N ASN A 361 17.57 -9.91 -0.60
CA ASN A 361 17.66 -10.11 -2.04
C ASN A 361 19.12 -10.42 -2.38
N LYS A 362 19.39 -11.58 -3.00
CA LYS A 362 20.77 -11.99 -3.30
C LYS A 362 21.51 -11.03 -4.24
N LYS A 363 20.79 -10.29 -5.09
CA LYS A 363 21.37 -9.27 -5.98
C LYS A 363 21.55 -7.92 -5.29
N ASP A 364 20.88 -7.69 -4.13
CA ASP A 364 20.88 -6.43 -3.38
C ASP A 364 20.79 -6.73 -1.87
N TRP A 365 21.81 -7.41 -1.35
CA TRP A 365 21.83 -7.94 0.02
C TRP A 365 22.16 -6.90 1.11
N LYS A 366 22.83 -5.80 0.74
CA LYS A 366 23.29 -4.79 1.71
C LYS A 366 22.18 -4.19 2.56
N PRO A 367 20.98 -3.79 2.05
CA PRO A 367 19.91 -3.26 2.88
C PRO A 367 19.49 -4.20 4.01
N PHE A 368 19.43 -5.51 3.76
CA PHE A 368 19.09 -6.52 4.77
C PHE A 368 20.07 -6.53 5.94
N PHE A 369 21.37 -6.62 5.67
CA PHE A 369 22.41 -6.66 6.72
C PHE A 369 22.46 -5.35 7.50
N HIS A 370 22.37 -4.20 6.82
CA HIS A 370 22.34 -2.91 7.53
C HIS A 370 21.09 -2.74 8.41
N TYR A 371 19.94 -3.29 7.99
CA TYR A 371 18.75 -3.32 8.84
C TYR A 371 18.95 -4.15 10.10
N LEU A 372 19.60 -5.33 10.00
CA LEU A 372 19.86 -6.20 11.16
C LEU A 372 20.85 -5.60 12.16
N ILE A 373 21.87 -4.86 11.68
CA ILE A 373 22.91 -4.29 12.55
C ILE A 373 22.43 -3.04 13.28
N LYS A 374 21.49 -2.26 12.70
CA LYS A 374 21.02 -0.98 13.26
C LYS A 374 19.78 -1.09 14.15
N LYS A 375 19.23 -2.27 14.31
CA LYS A 375 18.18 -2.60 15.28
C LYS A 375 18.76 -3.39 16.45
#